data_8aa93ba6b1cadf229f1dbe1dd06b7ce2
#
_entry.id   8aa93ba6b1cadf229f1dbe1dd06b7ce2
#
_cell.length_a   1.000
_cell.length_b   1.000
_cell.length_c   1.000
_cell.angle_alpha   90.00
_cell.angle_beta   90.00
_cell.angle_gamma   90.00
#
_symmetry.space_group_name_H-M   'P 1'
#
loop_
_entity.id
_entity.type
_entity.pdbx_description
1 polymer ?
#
loop_
_entity_poly.entity_id
_entity_poly.type
_entity_poly.pdbx_seq_one_letter_code
_entity_poly.pdbx_strand_id
1 'polypeptide(L)'
;AVPAYNTTPGRDKYHPRHRDNGYILTFDGLRVYIAGDTEDIPEMKDLKDIDIAFLPVNQPYTMTVPQAAKAAKMFSPKILYPYHYGDTKIGELKDALKGSGIDVRIRELQ
;
A
#
# COMPACT_ATOMS: atom_id res chain seq x y z
N ALA A 1 -2.98 8.06 -12.83
CA ALA A 1 -1.84 7.22 -12.41
C ALA A 1 -1.13 7.84 -11.21
N VAL A 2 -0.63 6.99 -10.32
CA VAL A 2 0.15 7.38 -9.15
C VAL A 2 1.50 6.68 -9.24
N PRO A 3 2.64 7.35 -8.95
CA PRO A 3 3.93 6.68 -8.99
C PRO A 3 3.98 5.44 -8.10
N ALA A 4 4.74 4.43 -8.53
CA ALA A 4 5.02 3.21 -7.78
C ALA A 4 6.52 2.90 -7.91
N TYR A 5 7.25 2.89 -6.81
CA TYR A 5 8.69 2.63 -6.82
C TYR A 5 9.20 2.28 -5.42
N ASN A 6 10.41 1.71 -5.37
CA ASN A 6 11.08 1.41 -4.12
C ASN A 6 12.10 2.50 -3.80
N THR A 7 12.22 2.86 -2.53
CA THR A 7 13.12 3.90 -2.04
C THR A 7 14.29 3.35 -1.23
N THR A 8 14.15 2.16 -0.65
CA THR A 8 15.19 1.58 0.18
C THR A 8 16.39 1.19 -0.66
N PRO A 9 17.62 1.62 -0.29
CA PRO A 9 18.83 1.22 -1.00
C PRO A 9 18.93 -0.31 -1.16
N GLY A 10 19.23 -0.77 -2.38
CA GLY A 10 19.29 -2.18 -2.72
C GLY A 10 17.96 -2.79 -3.13
N ARG A 11 16.82 -2.16 -2.84
CA ARG A 11 15.50 -2.63 -3.27
C ARG A 11 14.94 -1.85 -4.45
N ASP A 12 15.46 -0.65 -4.72
CA ASP A 12 15.06 0.19 -5.84
C ASP A 12 15.35 -0.46 -7.21
N LYS A 13 16.25 -1.45 -7.27
CA LYS A 13 16.53 -2.20 -8.47
C LYS A 13 15.34 -3.03 -8.96
N TYR A 14 14.45 -3.44 -8.05
CA TYR A 14 13.25 -4.21 -8.40
C TYR A 14 12.18 -3.31 -9.01
N HIS A 15 11.97 -2.14 -8.42
CA HIS A 15 10.96 -1.19 -8.86
C HIS A 15 11.55 0.22 -8.85
N PRO A 16 12.31 0.58 -9.90
CA PRO A 16 12.97 1.88 -9.95
C PRO A 16 11.96 3.00 -10.19
N ARG A 17 12.33 4.19 -9.73
CA ARG A 17 11.52 5.39 -9.90
C ARG A 17 11.26 5.68 -11.38
N HIS A 18 10.08 6.21 -11.69
CA HIS A 18 9.65 6.63 -13.03
C HIS A 18 9.39 5.49 -14.02
N ARG A 19 9.31 4.24 -13.55
CA ARG A 19 9.00 3.10 -14.42
C ARG A 19 7.57 2.59 -14.25
N ASP A 20 7.14 2.43 -13.01
CA ASP A 20 5.88 1.74 -12.70
C ASP A 20 4.88 2.68 -12.05
N ASN A 21 3.59 2.36 -12.14
CA ASN A 21 2.51 3.15 -11.57
C ASN A 21 1.53 2.30 -10.77
N GLY A 22 0.94 2.91 -9.76
CA GLY A 22 -0.34 2.50 -9.22
C GLY A 22 -1.46 3.32 -9.86
N TYR A 23 -2.69 3.08 -9.44
CA TYR A 23 -3.85 3.73 -10.05
C TYR A 23 -4.92 4.06 -9.02
N ILE A 24 -5.59 5.18 -9.23
CA ILE A 24 -6.83 5.50 -8.54
C ILE A 24 -7.96 5.32 -9.54
N LEU A 25 -8.91 4.45 -9.18
CA LEU A 25 -10.11 4.20 -9.99
C LEU A 25 -11.33 4.75 -9.25
N THR A 26 -12.20 5.44 -9.95
CA THR A 26 -13.42 5.99 -9.36
C THR A 26 -14.65 5.32 -9.97
N PHE A 27 -15.49 4.73 -9.09
CA PHE A 27 -16.75 4.07 -9.48
C PHE A 27 -17.89 4.61 -8.63
N ASP A 28 -18.87 5.23 -9.23
CA ASP A 28 -20.07 5.73 -8.51
C ASP A 28 -19.70 6.51 -7.24
N GLY A 29 -18.68 7.35 -7.35
CA GLY A 29 -18.18 8.14 -6.23
C GLY A 29 -17.23 7.40 -5.28
N LEU A 30 -17.01 6.11 -5.47
CA LEU A 30 -16.08 5.32 -4.67
C LEU A 30 -14.67 5.43 -5.26
N ARG A 31 -13.68 5.80 -4.44
CA ARG A 31 -12.29 5.94 -4.89
C ARG A 31 -11.47 4.76 -4.39
N VAL A 32 -10.87 4.02 -5.32
CA VAL A 32 -10.05 2.82 -5.05
C VAL A 32 -8.62 3.08 -5.50
N TYR A 33 -7.67 2.97 -4.58
CA TYR A 33 -6.25 3.09 -4.87
C TYR A 33 -5.61 1.70 -4.93
N ILE A 34 -5.00 1.39 -6.05
CA ILE A 34 -4.21 0.17 -6.23
C ILE A 34 -2.77 0.61 -6.39
N ALA A 35 -1.95 0.38 -5.36
CA ALA A 35 -0.61 0.96 -5.28
C ALA A 35 0.35 0.42 -6.34
N GLY A 36 0.19 -0.82 -6.77
CA GLY A 36 1.20 -1.48 -7.59
C GLY A 36 2.38 -1.90 -6.71
N ASP A 37 3.46 -2.33 -7.31
CA ASP A 37 4.64 -2.76 -6.56
C ASP A 37 5.47 -1.55 -6.14
N THR A 38 5.36 -1.16 -4.88
CA THR A 38 5.97 0.06 -4.34
C THR A 38 6.28 -0.07 -2.86
N GLU A 39 7.15 0.82 -2.37
CA GLU A 39 7.30 1.10 -0.96
C GLU A 39 6.41 2.28 -0.55
N ASP A 40 6.55 2.74 0.70
CA ASP A 40 5.83 3.88 1.27
C ASP A 40 6.42 5.19 0.73
N ILE A 41 6.02 5.58 -0.45
CA ILE A 41 6.57 6.75 -1.15
C ILE A 41 5.94 8.06 -0.68
N PRO A 42 6.67 9.20 -0.78
CA PRO A 42 6.13 10.50 -0.33
C PRO A 42 4.85 10.93 -1.04
N GLU A 43 4.68 10.55 -2.29
CA GLU A 43 3.49 10.89 -3.08
C GLU A 43 2.19 10.38 -2.45
N MET A 44 2.26 9.37 -1.59
CA MET A 44 1.08 8.84 -0.87
C MET A 44 0.46 9.87 0.08
N LYS A 45 1.24 10.88 0.51
CA LYS A 45 0.71 11.96 1.35
C LYS A 45 -0.32 12.82 0.63
N ASP A 46 -0.27 12.83 -0.69
CA ASP A 46 -1.17 13.65 -1.53
C ASP A 46 -2.46 12.93 -1.89
N LEU A 47 -2.61 11.66 -1.51
CA LEU A 47 -3.82 10.88 -1.77
C LEU A 47 -4.93 11.33 -0.83
N LYS A 48 -6.11 11.62 -1.40
CA LYS A 48 -7.26 12.14 -0.64
C LYS A 48 -8.51 11.35 -0.94
N ASP A 49 -9.37 11.24 0.08
CA ASP A 49 -10.69 10.62 -0.05
C ASP A 49 -10.64 9.19 -0.62
N ILE A 50 -9.64 8.42 -0.19
CA ILE A 50 -9.51 7.03 -0.61
C ILE A 50 -10.44 6.16 0.25
N ASP A 51 -11.39 5.51 -0.41
CA ASP A 51 -12.32 4.61 0.26
C ASP A 51 -11.71 3.23 0.48
N ILE A 52 -11.09 2.69 -0.55
CA ILE A 52 -10.46 1.36 -0.51
C ILE A 52 -9.04 1.47 -1.06
N ALA A 53 -8.08 0.87 -0.36
CA ALA A 53 -6.69 0.82 -0.83
C ALA A 53 -6.19 -0.62 -0.86
N PHE A 54 -5.40 -0.93 -1.87
CA PHE A 54 -4.65 -2.18 -1.99
C PHE A 54 -3.16 -1.84 -1.91
N LEU A 55 -2.48 -2.31 -0.87
CA LEU A 55 -1.04 -2.09 -0.67
C LEU A 55 -0.28 -3.41 -0.71
N PRO A 56 0.85 -3.47 -1.45
CA PRO A 56 1.68 -4.67 -1.49
C PRO A 56 2.54 -4.76 -0.23
N VAL A 57 2.67 -5.95 0.33
CA VAL A 57 3.45 -6.17 1.56
C VAL A 57 4.31 -7.41 1.40
N ASN A 58 5.33 -7.33 0.57
CA ASN A 58 6.17 -8.47 0.23
C ASN A 58 7.65 -8.10 0.16
N GLN A 59 8.43 -8.63 1.08
CA GLN A 59 9.87 -8.44 1.11
C GLN A 59 10.59 -9.40 0.18
N PRO A 60 11.69 -8.99 -0.44
CA PRO A 60 12.31 -7.64 -0.42
C PRO A 60 11.78 -6.69 -1.51
N TYR A 61 10.73 -7.04 -2.19
CA TYR A 61 10.29 -6.40 -3.44
C TYR A 61 9.42 -5.16 -3.23
N THR A 62 8.66 -5.11 -2.15
CA THR A 62 7.75 -4.01 -1.84
C THR A 62 7.86 -3.66 -0.35
N MET A 63 6.74 -3.31 0.31
CA MET A 63 6.77 -2.82 1.69
C MET A 63 6.94 -3.94 2.72
N THR A 64 7.63 -3.60 3.83
CA THR A 64 7.54 -4.35 5.08
C THR A 64 6.19 -4.02 5.75
N VAL A 65 5.82 -4.80 6.79
CA VAL A 65 4.62 -4.49 7.57
C VAL A 65 4.68 -3.08 8.17
N PRO A 66 5.78 -2.65 8.83
CA PRO A 66 5.87 -1.27 9.33
C PRO A 66 5.75 -0.21 8.24
N GLN A 67 6.34 -0.44 7.06
CA GLN A 67 6.22 0.49 5.94
C GLN A 67 4.78 0.59 5.44
N ALA A 68 4.08 -0.54 5.33
CA ALA A 68 2.68 -0.55 4.91
C ALA A 68 1.79 0.18 5.92
N ALA A 69 2.04 -0.01 7.21
CA ALA A 69 1.30 0.72 8.26
C ALA A 69 1.55 2.22 8.16
N LYS A 70 2.80 2.63 7.94
CA LYS A 70 3.17 4.04 7.76
C LYS A 70 2.48 4.62 6.52
N ALA A 71 2.52 3.89 5.41
CA ALA A 71 1.87 4.31 4.16
C ALA A 71 0.38 4.53 4.37
N ALA A 72 -0.31 3.57 4.98
CA ALA A 72 -1.74 3.67 5.24
C ALA A 72 -2.08 4.89 6.09
N LYS A 73 -1.25 5.20 7.09
CA LYS A 73 -1.46 6.37 7.95
C LYS A 73 -1.26 7.69 7.22
N MET A 74 -0.50 7.72 6.12
CA MET A 74 -0.29 8.94 5.33
C MET A 74 -1.57 9.43 4.67
N PHE A 75 -2.43 8.52 4.20
CA PHE A 75 -3.63 8.89 3.46
C PHE A 75 -4.93 8.35 4.06
N SER A 76 -4.85 7.58 5.12
CA SER A 76 -6.00 7.12 5.93
C SER A 76 -7.17 6.59 5.09
N PRO A 77 -6.99 5.50 4.33
CA PRO A 77 -8.10 4.91 3.59
C PRO A 77 -9.14 4.35 4.58
N LYS A 78 -10.39 4.26 4.16
CA LYS A 78 -11.42 3.68 5.02
C LYS A 78 -11.23 2.19 5.18
N ILE A 79 -10.88 1.49 4.08
CA ILE A 79 -10.65 0.05 4.05
C ILE A 79 -9.31 -0.22 3.38
N LEU A 80 -8.53 -1.12 3.98
CA LEU A 80 -7.23 -1.52 3.45
C LEU A 80 -7.20 -3.02 3.20
N TYR A 81 -6.87 -3.41 1.98
CA TYR A 81 -6.59 -4.79 1.61
C TYR A 81 -5.10 -4.95 1.31
N PRO A 82 -4.32 -5.61 2.16
CA PRO A 82 -2.97 -6.00 1.77
C PRO A 82 -3.04 -7.07 0.69
N TYR A 83 -2.15 -6.97 -0.29
CA TYR A 83 -2.09 -7.94 -1.38
C TYR A 83 -0.64 -8.17 -1.77
N HIS A 84 -0.38 -9.19 -2.62
CA HIS A 84 0.96 -9.55 -3.05
C HIS A 84 1.90 -9.70 -1.84
N TYR A 85 1.41 -10.36 -0.78
CA TYR A 85 2.17 -10.44 0.48
C TYR A 85 2.94 -11.75 0.66
N GLY A 86 2.74 -12.74 -0.21
CA GLY A 86 3.49 -14.00 -0.14
C GLY A 86 3.44 -14.65 1.24
N ASP A 87 4.64 -14.88 1.80
CA ASP A 87 4.79 -15.50 3.12
C ASP A 87 4.87 -14.48 4.27
N THR A 88 4.61 -13.21 4.01
CA THR A 88 4.60 -12.17 5.04
C THR A 88 3.59 -12.52 6.13
N LYS A 89 3.97 -12.30 7.39
CA LYS A 89 3.05 -12.46 8.54
C LYS A 89 2.06 -11.30 8.55
N ILE A 90 1.11 -11.35 7.64
CA ILE A 90 0.26 -10.22 7.30
C ILE A 90 -0.68 -9.81 8.43
N GLY A 91 -0.99 -10.71 9.36
CA GLY A 91 -1.79 -10.38 10.55
C GLY A 91 -1.17 -9.28 11.40
N GLU A 92 0.15 -9.12 11.36
CA GLU A 92 0.85 -8.06 12.08
C GLU A 92 0.47 -6.66 11.58
N LEU A 93 0.07 -6.53 10.31
CA LEU A 93 -0.39 -5.25 9.75
C LEU A 93 -1.68 -4.81 10.42
N LYS A 94 -2.60 -5.72 10.66
CA LYS A 94 -3.85 -5.42 11.35
C LYS A 94 -3.59 -4.92 12.76
N ASP A 95 -2.63 -5.54 13.46
CA ASP A 95 -2.23 -5.11 14.80
C ASP A 95 -1.55 -3.74 14.77
N ALA A 96 -0.69 -3.49 13.79
CA ALA A 96 0.02 -2.22 13.64
C ALA A 96 -0.93 -1.04 13.38
N LEU A 97 -2.07 -1.29 12.76
CA LEU A 97 -3.07 -0.27 12.44
C LEU A 97 -4.23 -0.22 13.43
N LYS A 98 -4.15 -0.99 14.51
CA LYS A 98 -5.18 -0.99 15.55
C LYS A 98 -5.32 0.40 16.18
N GLY A 99 -6.54 0.90 16.26
CA GLY A 99 -6.80 2.24 16.78
C GLY A 99 -6.66 3.38 15.78
N SER A 100 -6.23 3.09 14.54
CA SER A 100 -6.06 4.11 13.49
C SER A 100 -7.37 4.54 12.83
N GLY A 101 -8.43 3.76 12.99
CA GLY A 101 -9.69 3.96 12.27
C GLY A 101 -9.74 3.32 10.90
N ILE A 102 -8.64 2.68 10.47
CA ILE A 102 -8.57 1.99 9.18
C ILE A 102 -9.04 0.55 9.35
N ASP A 103 -10.02 0.14 8.54
CA ASP A 103 -10.53 -1.24 8.53
C ASP A 103 -9.62 -2.10 7.65
N VAL A 104 -8.76 -2.90 8.27
CA VAL A 104 -7.83 -3.79 7.55
C VAL A 104 -8.50 -5.13 7.33
N ARG A 105 -8.67 -5.50 6.07
CA ARG A 105 -9.31 -6.76 5.66
C ARG A 105 -8.31 -7.67 4.97
N ILE A 106 -7.98 -8.79 5.59
CA ILE A 106 -7.05 -9.76 5.04
C ILE A 106 -7.83 -10.79 4.23
N ARG A 107 -7.41 -10.99 2.98
CA ARG A 107 -8.00 -11.98 2.06
C ARG A 107 -6.87 -12.78 1.42
N GLU A 108 -7.21 -13.82 0.69
CA GLU A 108 -6.22 -14.65 -0.01
C GLU A 108 -5.74 -13.95 -1.28
N LEU A 109 -5.04 -12.82 -1.12
CA LEU A 109 -4.52 -11.98 -2.20
C LEU A 109 -3.00 -12.06 -2.29
N GLN A 110 -2.46 -13.19 -1.95
CA GLN A 110 -1.03 -13.44 -2.01
C GLN A 110 -0.51 -13.28 -3.47
#